data_5a868ba2e4379562924bea1cf6465661
#
_entry.id   5a868ba2e4379562924bea1cf6465661
#
_cell.length_a   1.000
_cell.length_b   1.000
_cell.length_c   1.000
_cell.angle_alpha   90.00
_cell.angle_beta   90.00
_cell.angle_gamma   90.00
#
_symmetry.space_group_name_H-M   'P 1'
#
loop_
_entity.id
_entity.type
_entity.pdbx_description
1 polymer ?
#
loop_
_entity_poly.entity_id
_entity_poly.type
_entity_poly.pdbx_seq_one_letter_code
_entity_poly.pdbx_strand_id
1 'polypeptide(L)'
;MSGRQLPKLMSCDRGTTAIEFGLVLPGLTALIVGGLYTLILVYSAAGLHNAVEQAARCYSVNTTQCGSESATQTYAQNQYYRVSSPTFTASLRPCGHQVAATVTVPLIAVVSNFSVPLSATACFP
;
A
#
# COMPACT_ATOMS: atom_id res chain seq x y z
N MET A 1 -48.09 46.72 -35.45
CA MET A 1 -47.67 46.40 -34.11
C MET A 1 -47.04 45.01 -34.14
N SER A 2 -45.70 44.96 -34.20
CA SER A 2 -44.97 43.74 -34.43
C SER A 2 -44.61 43.08 -33.06
N GLY A 3 -45.34 42.04 -32.72
CA GLY A 3 -45.08 41.26 -31.52
C GLY A 3 -43.76 40.41 -31.66
N ARG A 4 -42.70 40.88 -31.04
CA ARG A 4 -41.47 40.05 -30.88
C ARG A 4 -41.77 38.85 -29.99
N GLN A 5 -41.94 37.72 -30.61
CA GLN A 5 -41.91 36.43 -29.91
C GLN A 5 -40.49 36.20 -29.36
N LEU A 6 -40.30 36.37 -28.06
CA LEU A 6 -39.09 35.93 -27.36
C LEU A 6 -39.01 34.40 -27.47
N PRO A 7 -37.88 33.84 -27.93
CA PRO A 7 -37.74 32.41 -27.93
C PRO A 7 -37.81 31.91 -26.48
N LYS A 8 -38.79 31.06 -26.22
CA LYS A 8 -38.94 30.32 -24.97
C LYS A 8 -37.68 29.51 -24.80
N LEU A 9 -36.76 29.97 -23.95
CA LEU A 9 -35.63 29.20 -23.51
C LEU A 9 -36.20 27.93 -22.88
N MET A 10 -36.15 26.83 -23.64
CA MET A 10 -36.52 25.51 -23.16
C MET A 10 -35.64 25.23 -21.95
N SER A 11 -36.24 25.23 -20.78
CA SER A 11 -35.66 24.72 -19.53
C SER A 11 -35.26 23.28 -19.79
N CYS A 12 -33.99 23.05 -20.07
CA CYS A 12 -33.44 21.72 -20.19
C CYS A 12 -33.14 21.18 -18.78
N ASP A 13 -34.16 20.68 -18.10
CA ASP A 13 -34.01 19.98 -16.82
C ASP A 13 -33.07 18.74 -16.90
N ARG A 14 -32.83 18.27 -18.12
CA ARG A 14 -31.88 17.17 -18.37
C ARG A 14 -30.40 17.55 -18.25
N GLY A 15 -30.07 18.85 -18.26
CA GLY A 15 -28.69 19.31 -18.11
C GLY A 15 -28.21 19.40 -16.66
N THR A 16 -29.11 19.58 -15.71
CA THR A 16 -28.78 19.79 -14.29
C THR A 16 -28.22 18.50 -13.66
N THR A 17 -28.83 17.36 -13.91
CA THR A 17 -28.37 16.05 -13.44
C THR A 17 -27.00 15.68 -14.01
N ALA A 18 -26.68 16.04 -15.24
CA ALA A 18 -25.38 15.78 -15.83
C ALA A 18 -24.26 16.62 -15.18
N ILE A 19 -24.55 17.85 -14.81
CA ILE A 19 -23.60 18.75 -14.12
C ILE A 19 -23.37 18.29 -12.69
N GLU A 20 -24.42 17.91 -11.97
CA GLU A 20 -24.32 17.37 -10.60
C GLU A 20 -23.50 16.10 -10.58
N PHE A 21 -23.75 15.16 -11.50
CA PHE A 21 -22.99 13.93 -11.62
C PHE A 21 -21.52 14.20 -12.00
N GLY A 22 -21.27 15.16 -12.90
CA GLY A 22 -19.93 15.57 -13.31
C GLY A 22 -19.09 16.18 -12.19
N LEU A 23 -19.73 16.81 -11.19
CA LEU A 23 -19.04 17.35 -10.01
C LEU A 23 -18.76 16.28 -8.94
N VAL A 24 -19.66 15.31 -8.78
CA VAL A 24 -19.53 14.26 -7.76
C VAL A 24 -18.57 13.15 -8.20
N LEU A 25 -18.53 12.83 -9.50
CA LEU A 25 -17.75 11.71 -10.03
C LEU A 25 -16.24 11.83 -9.73
N PRO A 26 -15.56 12.99 -9.90
CA PRO A 26 -14.15 13.10 -9.56
C PRO A 26 -13.86 12.88 -8.07
N GLY A 27 -14.74 13.39 -7.19
CA GLY A 27 -14.63 13.19 -5.74
C GLY A 27 -14.77 11.71 -5.36
N LEU A 28 -15.77 11.03 -5.93
CA LEU A 28 -16.00 9.61 -5.69
C LEU A 28 -14.84 8.75 -6.20
N THR A 29 -14.34 9.02 -7.41
CA THR A 29 -13.19 8.29 -7.95
C THR A 29 -11.93 8.50 -7.12
N ALA A 30 -11.67 9.71 -6.63
CA ALA A 30 -10.55 9.99 -5.75
C ALA A 30 -10.64 9.22 -4.43
N LEU A 31 -11.83 9.12 -3.84
CA LEU A 31 -12.06 8.33 -2.62
C LEU A 31 -11.83 6.82 -2.85
N ILE A 32 -12.32 6.28 -3.95
CA ILE A 32 -12.15 4.85 -4.26
C ILE A 32 -10.67 4.55 -4.50
N VAL A 33 -10.00 5.32 -5.35
CA VAL A 33 -8.58 5.12 -5.67
C VAL A 33 -7.71 5.31 -4.43
N GLY A 34 -7.95 6.37 -3.65
CA GLY A 34 -7.23 6.63 -2.40
C GLY A 34 -7.43 5.52 -1.38
N GLY A 35 -8.66 5.00 -1.25
CA GLY A 35 -8.96 3.86 -0.39
C GLY A 35 -8.21 2.59 -0.80
N LEU A 36 -8.16 2.28 -2.09
CA LEU A 36 -7.42 1.13 -2.60
C LEU A 36 -5.90 1.25 -2.32
N TYR A 37 -5.30 2.42 -2.52
CA TYR A 37 -3.89 2.64 -2.20
C TYR A 37 -3.61 2.49 -0.70
N THR A 38 -4.49 3.00 0.14
CA THR A 38 -4.37 2.83 1.60
C THR A 38 -4.41 1.35 1.99
N LEU A 39 -5.31 0.58 1.41
CA LEU A 39 -5.40 -0.87 1.64
C LEU A 39 -4.11 -1.59 1.22
N ILE A 40 -3.55 -1.26 0.06
CA ILE A 40 -2.29 -1.84 -0.42
C ILE A 40 -1.15 -1.55 0.56
N LEU A 41 -1.03 -0.32 1.06
CA LEU A 41 0.00 0.06 2.02
C LEU A 41 -0.14 -0.66 3.35
N VAL A 42 -1.35 -0.68 3.93
CA VAL A 42 -1.63 -1.38 5.20
C VAL A 42 -1.37 -2.88 5.06
N TYR A 43 -1.82 -3.48 3.96
CA TYR A 43 -1.62 -4.90 3.70
C TYR A 43 -0.13 -5.23 3.52
N SER A 44 0.64 -4.38 2.83
CA SER A 44 2.09 -4.56 2.66
C SER A 44 2.84 -4.39 3.97
N ALA A 45 2.48 -3.41 4.79
CA ALA A 45 3.06 -3.20 6.11
C ALA A 45 2.80 -4.39 7.04
N ALA A 46 1.56 -4.86 7.12
CA ALA A 46 1.19 -6.03 7.93
C ALA A 46 1.94 -7.29 7.49
N GLY A 47 2.06 -7.51 6.18
CA GLY A 47 2.84 -8.63 5.64
C GLY A 47 4.32 -8.54 5.97
N LEU A 48 4.90 -7.33 5.94
CA LEU A 48 6.29 -7.11 6.29
C LEU A 48 6.56 -7.38 7.78
N HIS A 49 5.69 -6.88 8.66
CA HIS A 49 5.77 -7.17 10.10
C HIS A 49 5.67 -8.66 10.40
N ASN A 50 4.72 -9.35 9.80
CA ASN A 50 4.55 -10.79 9.97
C ASN A 50 5.78 -11.57 9.49
N ALA A 51 6.37 -11.19 8.35
CA ALA A 51 7.56 -11.85 7.81
C ALA A 51 8.78 -11.69 8.74
N VAL A 52 9.02 -10.48 9.29
CA VAL A 52 10.14 -10.25 10.21
C VAL A 52 9.96 -10.95 11.56
N GLU A 53 8.73 -10.99 12.08
CA GLU A 53 8.44 -11.70 13.34
C GLU A 53 8.66 -13.20 13.20
N GLN A 54 8.16 -13.81 12.15
CA GLN A 54 8.36 -15.23 11.89
C GLN A 54 9.83 -15.56 11.63
N ALA A 55 10.55 -14.70 10.89
CA ALA A 55 11.96 -14.89 10.63
C ALA A 55 12.82 -14.74 11.89
N ALA A 56 12.54 -13.75 12.75
CA ALA A 56 13.23 -13.57 14.03
C ALA A 56 13.01 -14.76 14.96
N ARG A 57 11.80 -15.28 15.02
CA ARG A 57 11.47 -16.49 15.77
C ARG A 57 12.17 -17.73 15.20
N CYS A 58 12.17 -17.88 13.86
CA CYS A 58 12.87 -18.98 13.21
C CYS A 58 14.36 -18.93 13.53
N TYR A 59 14.98 -17.76 13.48
CA TYR A 59 16.39 -17.54 13.75
C TYR A 59 16.77 -17.90 15.19
N SER A 60 15.89 -17.66 16.16
CA SER A 60 16.10 -18.00 17.56
C SER A 60 15.90 -19.49 17.87
N VAL A 61 14.91 -20.15 17.25
CA VAL A 61 14.44 -21.49 17.67
C VAL A 61 14.85 -22.59 16.69
N ASN A 62 14.92 -22.32 15.39
CA ASN A 62 15.13 -23.32 14.36
C ASN A 62 16.49 -23.17 13.66
N THR A 63 17.52 -23.70 14.29
CA THR A 63 18.89 -23.68 13.75
C THR A 63 19.06 -24.50 12.47
N THR A 64 18.13 -25.40 12.16
CA THR A 64 18.19 -26.22 10.94
C THR A 64 17.78 -25.42 9.70
N GLN A 65 16.75 -24.58 9.80
CA GLN A 65 16.26 -23.77 8.69
C GLN A 65 16.83 -22.35 8.69
N CYS A 66 17.04 -21.77 9.85
CA CYS A 66 17.45 -20.38 10.04
C CYS A 66 18.75 -20.27 10.86
N GLY A 67 19.66 -21.24 10.75
CA GLY A 67 20.91 -21.28 11.54
C GLY A 67 21.97 -20.26 11.12
N SER A 68 21.75 -19.49 10.07
CA SER A 68 22.62 -18.41 9.61
C SER A 68 21.82 -17.19 9.21
N GLU A 69 22.46 -16.02 9.18
CA GLU A 69 21.83 -14.76 8.75
C GLU A 69 21.27 -14.89 7.33
N SER A 70 22.02 -15.49 6.41
CA SER A 70 21.60 -15.67 5.02
C SER A 70 20.42 -16.64 4.88
N ALA A 71 20.39 -17.73 5.63
CA ALA A 71 19.28 -18.67 5.65
C ALA A 71 18.00 -18.00 6.20
N THR A 72 18.14 -17.19 7.25
CA THR A 72 17.03 -16.42 7.83
C THR A 72 16.50 -15.38 6.86
N GLN A 73 17.37 -14.69 6.12
CA GLN A 73 16.94 -13.73 5.09
C GLN A 73 16.15 -14.42 3.97
N THR A 74 16.63 -15.58 3.51
CA THR A 74 15.93 -16.37 2.49
C THR A 74 14.57 -16.86 3.00
N TYR A 75 14.49 -17.30 4.25
CA TYR A 75 13.24 -17.68 4.89
C TYR A 75 12.27 -16.51 4.96
N ALA A 76 12.73 -15.33 5.39
CA ALA A 76 11.92 -14.13 5.47
C ALA A 76 11.38 -13.70 4.09
N GLN A 77 12.21 -13.79 3.04
CA GLN A 77 11.78 -13.51 1.67
C GLN A 77 10.67 -14.46 1.20
N ASN A 78 10.76 -15.73 1.55
CA ASN A 78 9.73 -16.73 1.22
C ASN A 78 8.42 -16.52 1.98
N GLN A 79 8.44 -15.84 3.12
CA GLN A 79 7.23 -15.50 3.88
C GLN A 79 6.53 -14.23 3.37
N TYR A 80 7.20 -13.45 2.53
CA TYR A 80 6.65 -12.20 2.02
C TYR A 80 6.17 -12.34 0.57
N TYR A 81 4.87 -12.51 0.38
CA TYR A 81 4.23 -12.63 -0.93
C TYR A 81 3.55 -11.32 -1.31
N ARG A 82 4.32 -10.36 -1.83
CA ARG A 82 3.82 -9.04 -2.21
C ARG A 82 4.45 -8.52 -3.50
N VAL A 83 3.91 -7.43 -3.99
CA VAL A 83 4.26 -6.81 -5.28
C VAL A 83 5.69 -6.26 -5.32
N SER A 84 6.24 -5.88 -4.17
CA SER A 84 7.59 -5.28 -4.07
C SER A 84 8.53 -6.23 -3.35
N SER A 85 9.77 -6.30 -3.81
CA SER A 85 10.81 -7.13 -3.18
C SER A 85 11.42 -6.38 -1.98
N PRO A 86 11.23 -6.86 -0.74
CA PRO A 86 11.85 -6.28 0.44
C PRO A 86 13.31 -6.68 0.55
N THR A 87 14.08 -5.87 1.25
CA THR A 87 15.43 -6.20 1.71
C THR A 87 15.35 -6.61 3.16
N PHE A 88 15.77 -7.82 3.47
CA PHE A 88 15.84 -8.34 4.84
C PHE A 88 17.27 -8.33 5.34
N THR A 89 17.46 -7.97 6.60
CA THR A 89 18.74 -8.06 7.31
C THR A 89 18.53 -8.80 8.62
N ALA A 90 19.30 -9.86 8.85
CA ALA A 90 19.31 -10.58 10.12
C ALA A 90 20.62 -10.30 10.84
N SER A 91 20.55 -10.07 12.13
CA SER A 91 21.73 -9.79 12.97
C SER A 91 21.48 -10.17 14.43
N LEU A 92 22.55 -10.51 15.15
CA LEU A 92 22.49 -10.70 16.59
C LEU A 92 22.64 -9.34 17.28
N ARG A 93 21.71 -9.01 18.16
CA ARG A 93 21.69 -7.76 18.92
C ARG A 93 21.53 -8.02 20.42
N PRO A 94 21.71 -7.01 21.29
CA PRO A 94 21.51 -7.19 22.73
C PRO A 94 20.12 -7.69 23.12
N CYS A 95 19.10 -7.46 22.27
CA CYS A 95 17.75 -7.98 22.47
C CYS A 95 17.57 -9.44 22.04
N GLY A 96 18.57 -10.04 21.36
CA GLY A 96 18.50 -11.38 20.80
C GLY A 96 18.66 -11.40 19.27
N HIS A 97 17.97 -12.32 18.63
CA HIS A 97 17.97 -12.47 17.17
C HIS A 97 17.05 -11.43 16.53
N GLN A 98 17.65 -10.41 15.90
CA GLN A 98 16.92 -9.33 15.26
C GLN A 98 16.84 -9.55 13.74
N VAL A 99 15.64 -9.37 13.20
CA VAL A 99 15.41 -9.27 11.76
C VAL A 99 14.78 -7.91 11.46
N ALA A 100 15.37 -7.17 10.55
CA ALA A 100 14.85 -5.91 10.04
C ALA A 100 14.57 -6.04 8.55
N ALA A 101 13.54 -5.36 8.08
CA ALA A 101 13.16 -5.35 6.68
C ALA A 101 12.77 -3.95 6.23
N THR A 102 13.08 -3.66 4.99
CA THR A 102 12.66 -2.43 4.30
C THR A 102 12.12 -2.78 2.93
N VAL A 103 11.03 -2.13 2.56
CA VAL A 103 10.43 -2.26 1.23
C VAL A 103 9.93 -0.90 0.77
N THR A 104 10.07 -0.62 -0.51
CA THR A 104 9.54 0.59 -1.13
C THR A 104 8.35 0.21 -1.99
N VAL A 105 7.18 0.73 -1.67
CA VAL A 105 5.94 0.49 -2.42
C VAL A 105 5.73 1.63 -3.40
N PRO A 106 5.82 1.38 -4.72
CA PRO A 106 5.52 2.39 -5.72
C PRO A 106 4.01 2.62 -5.82
N LEU A 107 3.59 3.87 -5.77
CA LEU A 107 2.21 4.30 -5.97
C LEU A 107 2.14 5.11 -7.26
N ILE A 108 1.40 4.60 -8.23
CA ILE A 108 1.21 5.24 -9.53
C ILE A 108 -0.04 6.09 -9.46
N ALA A 109 0.13 7.41 -9.36
CA ALA A 109 -0.97 8.36 -9.46
C ALA A 109 -1.00 9.00 -10.85
N VAL A 110 -2.17 9.44 -11.27
CA VAL A 110 -2.39 10.05 -12.59
C VAL A 110 -1.50 11.29 -12.82
N VAL A 111 -1.12 11.98 -11.76
CA VAL A 111 -0.37 13.24 -11.83
C VAL A 111 1.10 13.08 -11.44
N SER A 112 1.42 12.13 -10.57
CA SER A 112 2.80 11.91 -10.11
C SER A 112 2.99 10.49 -9.60
N ASN A 113 4.19 9.95 -9.84
CA ASN A 113 4.64 8.71 -9.25
C ASN A 113 5.37 9.03 -7.95
N PHE A 114 4.95 8.46 -6.85
CA PHE A 114 5.66 8.55 -5.58
C PHE A 114 5.81 7.16 -4.97
N SER A 115 6.78 7.02 -4.09
CA SER A 115 7.08 5.75 -3.44
C SER A 115 7.06 5.95 -1.93
N VAL A 116 6.48 4.99 -1.22
CA VAL A 116 6.39 5.00 0.24
C VAL A 116 7.34 3.93 0.77
N PRO A 117 8.39 4.31 1.52
CA PRO A 117 9.24 3.36 2.21
C PRO A 117 8.51 2.81 3.45
N LEU A 118 8.48 1.49 3.57
CA LEU A 118 7.97 0.79 4.74
C LEU A 118 9.14 0.06 5.40
N SER A 119 9.18 0.05 6.72
CA SER A 119 10.17 -0.69 7.50
C SER A 119 9.51 -1.45 8.64
N ALA A 120 10.05 -2.61 8.94
CA ALA A 120 9.64 -3.42 10.07
C ALA A 120 10.87 -4.04 10.72
N THR A 121 10.82 -4.19 12.04
CA THR A 121 11.89 -4.81 12.82
C THR A 121 11.28 -5.66 13.91
N ALA A 122 11.78 -6.88 14.05
CA ALA A 122 11.42 -7.78 15.14
C ALA A 122 12.67 -8.34 15.79
N CYS A 123 12.62 -8.56 17.10
CA CYS A 123 13.69 -9.14 17.88
C CYS A 123 13.12 -10.25 18.75
N PHE A 124 13.81 -11.40 18.76
CA PHE A 124 13.41 -12.56 19.56
C PHE A 124 14.60 -13.02 20.41
N PRO A 125 14.40 -13.15 21.74
CA PRO A 125 15.48 -13.58 22.66
C PRO A 125 15.92 -15.01 22.42
#